data_52c0164cd54582e68683c80dfe5fbec9
#
_entry.id   52c0164cd54582e68683c80dfe5fbec9
#
_cell.length_a   1.000
_cell.length_b   1.000
_cell.length_c   1.000
_cell.angle_alpha   90.00
_cell.angle_beta   90.00
_cell.angle_gamma   90.00
#
_symmetry.space_group_name_H-M   'P 1'
#
loop_
_entity.id
_entity.type
_entity.pdbx_description
1 polymer ?
#
loop_
_entity_poly.entity_id
_entity_poly.type
_entity_poly.pdbx_seq_one_letter_code
_entity_poly.pdbx_strand_id
1 'polypeptide(L)'
;MNYIELKHYLKNAEAIDDFLINNGVKKLDIDNSKNSFINYYEEYLNYYDFKIVKKDLVKVDTSYIKTPARTNNQNHSWYELLYRCIHGDSYKSKANISDHRLLKLLTNLTKMSLEDLKNLYQDGKSNLSLYDFNVFYRDGQPPIYIGINDGTHRIIMAKILGIDYVYTDNVQVYEYNKFKHDVFKEMKKAIKVFKDFLNQSEVFKLSADSTHIKVDVNINSYTCIDQFFYDVSPLDFNKNVESYREYIYFLHFYLKVFKEVEDAYKNSFNVYKHLPLRLLEFMLDSSSNFHLQNIYKHKSEFLRHVFY
;
A
#
# COMPACT_ATOMS: atom_id res chain seq x y z
N MET A 1 33.53 -2.54 -20.67
CA MET A 1 32.85 -3.63 -19.91
C MET A 1 31.41 -3.71 -20.38
N ASN A 2 30.94 -4.88 -20.76
CA ASN A 2 29.50 -5.09 -21.05
C ASN A 2 28.74 -5.40 -19.74
N TYR A 3 27.39 -5.44 -19.79
CA TYR A 3 26.60 -5.60 -18.58
C TYR A 3 26.72 -7.00 -17.93
N ILE A 4 27.07 -8.04 -18.67
CA ILE A 4 27.30 -9.40 -18.18
C ILE A 4 28.61 -9.45 -17.40
N GLU A 5 29.67 -8.89 -17.95
CA GLU A 5 30.97 -8.75 -17.30
C GLU A 5 30.83 -7.92 -16.00
N LEU A 6 30.07 -6.82 -16.08
CA LEU A 6 29.81 -5.97 -14.92
C LEU A 6 29.06 -6.74 -13.82
N LYS A 7 28.05 -7.54 -14.17
CA LYS A 7 27.32 -8.37 -13.19
C LYS A 7 28.25 -9.33 -12.46
N HIS A 8 29.18 -9.96 -13.16
CA HIS A 8 30.17 -10.86 -12.56
C HIS A 8 31.18 -10.11 -11.68
N TYR A 9 31.52 -8.88 -12.04
CA TYR A 9 32.40 -8.02 -11.23
C TYR A 9 31.72 -7.58 -9.95
N LEU A 10 30.47 -7.15 -9.99
CA LEU A 10 29.66 -6.63 -8.85
C LEU A 10 29.09 -7.77 -7.98
N LYS A 11 29.91 -8.70 -7.54
CA LYS A 11 29.50 -9.94 -6.84
C LYS A 11 29.02 -9.77 -5.41
N ASN A 12 29.31 -8.64 -4.77
CA ASN A 12 28.90 -8.31 -3.40
C ASN A 12 28.82 -6.79 -3.19
N ALA A 13 28.37 -6.35 -2.01
CA ALA A 13 28.19 -4.94 -1.69
C ALA A 13 29.51 -4.15 -1.75
N GLU A 14 30.62 -4.74 -1.28
CA GLU A 14 31.94 -4.12 -1.31
C GLU A 14 32.40 -3.86 -2.76
N ALA A 15 32.25 -4.84 -3.65
CA ALA A 15 32.56 -4.67 -5.08
C ALA A 15 31.69 -3.61 -5.75
N ILE A 16 30.43 -3.43 -5.31
CA ILE A 16 29.54 -2.36 -5.80
C ILE A 16 30.06 -1.01 -5.31
N ASP A 17 30.38 -0.89 -4.02
CA ASP A 17 30.91 0.35 -3.43
C ASP A 17 32.22 0.76 -4.12
N ASP A 18 33.16 -0.17 -4.27
CA ASP A 18 34.43 0.06 -4.96
C ASP A 18 34.24 0.49 -6.41
N PHE A 19 33.33 -0.16 -7.12
CA PHE A 19 33.01 0.21 -8.49
C PHE A 19 32.46 1.65 -8.57
N LEU A 20 31.52 2.01 -7.69
CA LEU A 20 30.94 3.35 -7.66
C LEU A 20 31.99 4.41 -7.30
N ILE A 21 32.82 4.16 -6.28
CA ILE A 21 33.88 5.08 -5.84
C ILE A 21 34.93 5.25 -6.94
N ASN A 22 35.39 4.16 -7.56
CA ASN A 22 36.38 4.19 -8.64
C ASN A 22 35.89 4.93 -9.89
N ASN A 23 34.56 5.03 -10.07
CA ASN A 23 33.93 5.83 -11.12
C ASN A 23 33.47 7.23 -10.65
N GLY A 24 33.99 7.70 -9.51
CA GLY A 24 33.84 9.08 -9.05
C GLY A 24 32.63 9.36 -8.17
N VAL A 25 31.82 8.36 -7.82
CA VAL A 25 30.68 8.56 -6.90
C VAL A 25 31.22 8.81 -5.49
N LYS A 26 30.76 9.87 -4.84
CA LYS A 26 31.20 10.22 -3.49
C LYS A 26 30.71 9.17 -2.50
N LYS A 27 31.57 8.76 -1.58
CA LYS A 27 31.20 7.84 -0.49
C LYS A 27 29.96 8.34 0.28
N LEU A 28 29.84 9.65 0.49
CA LEU A 28 28.68 10.26 1.15
C LEU A 28 27.37 9.96 0.41
N ASP A 29 27.36 9.99 -0.93
CA ASP A 29 26.17 9.72 -1.73
C ASP A 29 25.75 8.24 -1.62
N ILE A 30 26.75 7.34 -1.59
CA ILE A 30 26.54 5.90 -1.36
C ILE A 30 25.96 5.69 0.04
N ASP A 31 26.57 6.27 1.09
CA ASP A 31 26.10 6.15 2.47
C ASP A 31 24.68 6.74 2.64
N ASN A 32 24.40 7.88 2.03
CA ASN A 32 23.05 8.46 1.98
C ASN A 32 22.04 7.50 1.33
N SER A 33 22.41 6.84 0.24
CA SER A 33 21.56 5.88 -0.43
C SER A 33 21.29 4.62 0.39
N LYS A 34 22.25 4.20 1.23
CA LYS A 34 22.11 3.09 2.19
C LYS A 34 21.19 3.44 3.36
N ASN A 35 21.18 4.71 3.78
CA ASN A 35 20.41 5.18 4.93
C ASN A 35 19.07 5.83 4.57
N SER A 36 18.79 6.05 3.28
CA SER A 36 17.53 6.61 2.81
C SER A 36 16.60 5.49 2.36
N PHE A 37 15.50 5.31 3.11
CA PHE A 37 14.54 4.23 2.87
C PHE A 37 13.40 4.68 1.96
N ILE A 38 12.91 3.72 1.18
CA ILE A 38 11.73 3.90 0.34
C ILE A 38 10.50 3.74 1.21
N ASN A 39 9.63 4.73 1.16
CA ASN A 39 8.37 4.71 1.87
C ASN A 39 7.22 4.48 0.89
N TYR A 40 6.24 3.72 1.34
CA TYR A 40 5.04 3.47 0.59
C TYR A 40 4.01 4.57 0.87
N TYR A 41 3.52 5.22 -0.18
CA TYR A 41 2.65 6.39 -0.05
C TYR A 41 1.26 6.20 -0.68
N GLU A 42 0.82 4.95 -0.88
CA GLU A 42 -0.54 4.69 -1.39
C GLU A 42 -1.63 5.32 -0.53
N GLU A 43 -1.39 5.40 0.79
CA GLU A 43 -2.33 6.06 1.70
C GLU A 43 -2.56 7.53 1.37
N TYR A 44 -1.60 8.23 0.74
CA TYR A 44 -1.73 9.65 0.42
C TYR A 44 -2.91 9.92 -0.52
N LEU A 45 -3.16 9.03 -1.47
CA LEU A 45 -4.31 9.15 -2.37
C LEU A 45 -5.66 9.12 -1.63
N ASN A 46 -5.68 8.64 -0.38
CA ASN A 46 -6.90 8.59 0.43
C ASN A 46 -7.27 9.94 1.05
N TYR A 47 -6.33 10.89 1.17
CA TYR A 47 -6.56 12.18 1.84
C TYR A 47 -5.89 13.37 1.16
N TYR A 48 -5.37 13.17 -0.04
CA TYR A 48 -4.97 14.25 -0.94
C TYR A 48 -5.97 14.30 -2.10
N ASP A 49 -6.27 15.50 -2.56
CA ASP A 49 -7.13 15.73 -3.71
C ASP A 49 -6.32 16.02 -4.94
N PHE A 50 -6.67 15.35 -6.03
CA PHE A 50 -6.11 15.64 -7.33
C PHE A 50 -6.48 17.07 -7.76
N LYS A 51 -5.53 17.82 -8.28
CA LYS A 51 -5.71 19.19 -8.77
C LYS A 51 -5.54 19.31 -10.28
N ILE A 52 -4.39 18.93 -10.79
CA ILE A 52 -4.03 19.16 -12.19
C ILE A 52 -2.91 18.23 -12.63
N VAL A 53 -2.84 17.99 -13.93
CA VAL A 53 -1.63 17.43 -14.58
C VAL A 53 -0.84 18.61 -15.18
N LYS A 54 0.42 18.76 -14.74
CA LYS A 54 1.37 19.68 -15.35
C LYS A 54 2.12 18.95 -16.47
N LYS A 55 2.11 19.54 -17.65
CA LYS A 55 2.84 19.09 -18.84
C LYS A 55 4.02 20.00 -19.19
N ASP A 56 4.26 21.01 -18.37
CA ASP A 56 5.42 21.88 -18.50
C ASP A 56 6.65 21.20 -17.89
N LEU A 57 7.82 21.66 -18.32
CA LEU A 57 9.09 21.21 -17.79
C LEU A 57 9.23 21.55 -16.30
N VAL A 58 9.20 20.54 -15.46
CA VAL A 58 9.34 20.67 -14.00
C VAL A 58 10.69 20.15 -13.55
N LYS A 59 11.44 20.98 -12.82
CA LYS A 59 12.65 20.58 -12.11
C LYS A 59 12.28 19.91 -10.78
N VAL A 60 12.72 18.68 -10.60
CA VAL A 60 12.44 17.86 -9.40
C VAL A 60 13.74 17.61 -8.66
N ASP A 61 13.89 18.14 -7.46
CA ASP A 61 14.99 17.82 -6.56
C ASP A 61 14.87 16.35 -6.13
N THR A 62 15.94 15.59 -6.33
CA THR A 62 15.94 14.16 -6.04
C THR A 62 15.78 13.86 -4.57
N SER A 63 16.13 14.76 -3.66
CA SER A 63 15.95 14.60 -2.20
C SER A 63 14.47 14.44 -1.83
N TYR A 64 13.57 15.05 -2.59
CA TYR A 64 12.12 14.98 -2.40
C TYR A 64 11.46 13.76 -3.07
N ILE A 65 12.20 13.01 -3.88
CA ILE A 65 11.70 11.74 -4.44
C ILE A 65 11.79 10.67 -3.35
N LYS A 66 10.65 10.13 -2.93
CA LYS A 66 10.56 9.17 -1.82
C LYS A 66 10.33 7.73 -2.27
N THR A 67 9.80 7.53 -3.46
CA THR A 67 9.50 6.20 -4.00
C THR A 67 9.70 6.19 -5.51
N PRO A 68 10.37 5.19 -6.07
CA PRO A 68 10.40 4.97 -7.51
C PRO A 68 9.08 4.32 -7.96
N ALA A 69 8.77 4.39 -9.25
CA ALA A 69 7.62 3.70 -9.80
C ALA A 69 7.73 2.17 -9.62
N ARG A 70 6.60 1.49 -9.58
CA ARG A 70 6.49 0.01 -9.63
C ARG A 70 7.22 -0.74 -8.49
N THR A 71 7.41 -0.10 -7.35
CA THR A 71 8.00 -0.75 -6.17
C THR A 71 7.00 -0.86 -5.05
N ASN A 72 6.70 -2.08 -4.62
CA ASN A 72 5.89 -2.36 -3.43
C ASN A 72 6.77 -2.60 -2.19
N ASN A 73 8.05 -2.25 -2.25
CA ASN A 73 9.02 -2.61 -1.25
C ASN A 73 9.11 -1.54 -0.18
N GLN A 74 8.36 -1.75 0.87
CA GLN A 74 8.49 -0.99 2.11
C GLN A 74 9.79 -1.41 2.81
N ASN A 75 10.46 -0.42 3.40
CA ASN A 75 11.63 -0.60 4.26
C ASN A 75 12.94 -1.01 3.57
N HIS A 76 13.04 -0.91 2.24
CA HIS A 76 14.31 -1.05 1.55
C HIS A 76 14.97 0.31 1.33
N SER A 77 16.29 0.37 1.47
CA SER A 77 17.06 1.54 1.06
C SER A 77 17.19 1.58 -0.48
N TRP A 78 17.52 2.76 -1.02
CA TRP A 78 17.81 2.90 -2.45
C TRP A 78 18.98 2.01 -2.89
N TYR A 79 20.00 1.89 -2.03
CA TYR A 79 21.14 1.00 -2.27
C TYR A 79 20.73 -0.47 -2.24
N GLU A 80 19.86 -0.87 -1.33
CA GLU A 80 19.38 -2.25 -1.27
C GLU A 80 18.58 -2.63 -2.53
N LEU A 81 17.81 -1.70 -3.10
CA LEU A 81 17.18 -1.92 -4.40
C LEU A 81 18.20 -2.17 -5.50
N LEU A 82 19.27 -1.36 -5.56
CA LEU A 82 20.36 -1.56 -6.49
C LEU A 82 20.98 -2.95 -6.31
N TYR A 83 21.36 -3.29 -5.07
CA TYR A 83 21.99 -4.57 -4.73
C TYR A 83 21.13 -5.75 -5.17
N ARG A 84 19.86 -5.76 -4.81
CA ARG A 84 18.92 -6.83 -5.16
C ARG A 84 18.69 -6.94 -6.66
N CYS A 85 18.61 -5.83 -7.38
CA CYS A 85 18.49 -5.85 -8.84
C CYS A 85 19.74 -6.48 -9.52
N ILE A 86 20.95 -6.26 -8.98
CA ILE A 86 22.18 -6.84 -9.53
C ILE A 86 22.24 -8.34 -9.25
N HIS A 87 21.88 -8.79 -8.05
CA HIS A 87 22.05 -10.17 -7.63
C HIS A 87 20.89 -11.10 -7.99
N GLY A 88 19.80 -10.54 -8.50
CA GLY A 88 18.66 -11.36 -8.96
C GLY A 88 17.99 -12.12 -7.84
N ASP A 89 18.20 -11.73 -6.56
CA ASP A 89 17.48 -12.26 -5.43
C ASP A 89 16.01 -11.97 -5.62
N SER A 90 15.40 -12.90 -6.29
CA SER A 90 14.00 -13.09 -6.59
C SER A 90 13.10 -11.97 -6.05
N TYR A 91 13.14 -10.83 -6.72
CA TYR A 91 12.01 -9.92 -6.74
C TYR A 91 10.85 -10.63 -7.45
N LYS A 92 10.47 -11.79 -6.96
CA LYS A 92 9.23 -12.51 -7.31
C LYS A 92 7.99 -11.77 -6.80
N SER A 93 8.16 -10.69 -6.07
CA SER A 93 7.09 -9.76 -5.78
C SER A 93 6.92 -8.82 -6.97
N LYS A 94 5.83 -8.91 -7.64
CA LYS A 94 5.11 -8.00 -8.57
C LYS A 94 5.79 -6.75 -9.18
N ALA A 95 6.99 -6.37 -8.79
CA ALA A 95 7.74 -5.25 -9.36
C ALA A 95 8.68 -5.80 -10.44
N ASN A 96 8.32 -5.60 -11.71
CA ASN A 96 9.16 -5.91 -12.88
C ASN A 96 10.36 -4.95 -12.99
N ILE A 97 11.21 -4.89 -11.95
CA ILE A 97 12.48 -4.17 -12.04
C ILE A 97 13.47 -5.11 -12.73
N SER A 98 13.75 -4.85 -13.97
CA SER A 98 14.69 -5.66 -14.76
C SER A 98 16.13 -5.36 -14.34
N ASP A 99 16.85 -6.36 -13.80
CA ASP A 99 18.28 -6.29 -13.50
C ASP A 99 19.11 -5.82 -14.72
N HIS A 100 18.79 -6.32 -15.89
CA HIS A 100 19.42 -5.96 -17.14
C HIS A 100 19.36 -4.44 -17.46
N ARG A 101 18.24 -3.78 -17.21
CA ARG A 101 18.13 -2.33 -17.46
C ARG A 101 19.00 -1.52 -16.50
N LEU A 102 19.03 -1.89 -15.23
CA LEU A 102 19.83 -1.22 -14.22
C LEU A 102 21.33 -1.42 -14.47
N LEU A 103 21.75 -2.66 -14.80
CA LEU A 103 23.13 -2.97 -15.17
C LEU A 103 23.56 -2.20 -16.44
N LYS A 104 22.69 -2.04 -17.43
CA LYS A 104 22.96 -1.19 -18.59
C LYS A 104 23.20 0.28 -18.20
N LEU A 105 22.45 0.81 -17.26
CA LEU A 105 22.67 2.18 -16.77
C LEU A 105 24.01 2.28 -16.04
N LEU A 106 24.38 1.30 -15.21
CA LEU A 106 25.67 1.25 -14.53
C LEU A 106 26.85 1.15 -15.53
N THR A 107 26.69 0.46 -16.68
CA THR A 107 27.74 0.42 -17.70
C THR A 107 28.06 1.80 -18.29
N ASN A 108 27.18 2.79 -18.17
CA ASN A 108 27.48 4.14 -18.61
C ASN A 108 28.63 4.77 -17.82
N LEU A 109 28.80 4.43 -16.54
CA LEU A 109 29.93 4.85 -15.72
C LEU A 109 31.28 4.35 -16.24
N THR A 110 31.31 3.26 -17.02
CA THR A 110 32.55 2.78 -17.66
C THR A 110 32.85 3.44 -19.00
N LYS A 111 31.92 4.25 -19.52
CA LYS A 111 31.99 4.84 -20.87
C LYS A 111 32.14 6.36 -20.87
N MET A 112 31.72 7.00 -19.81
CA MET A 112 31.77 8.45 -19.66
C MET A 112 32.07 8.84 -18.22
N SER A 113 32.49 10.07 -18.00
CA SER A 113 32.73 10.56 -16.64
C SER A 113 31.41 10.64 -15.85
N LEU A 114 31.49 10.60 -14.51
CA LEU A 114 30.33 10.81 -13.66
C LEU A 114 29.70 12.18 -13.91
N GLU A 115 30.50 13.21 -14.19
CA GLU A 115 30.03 14.57 -14.48
C GLU A 115 29.20 14.62 -15.77
N ASP A 116 29.70 14.00 -16.84
CA ASP A 116 28.95 13.88 -18.10
C ASP A 116 27.64 13.10 -17.91
N LEU A 117 27.68 12.05 -17.08
CA LEU A 117 26.48 11.28 -16.76
C LEU A 117 25.48 12.08 -15.93
N LYS A 118 25.95 12.87 -14.95
CA LYS A 118 25.09 13.80 -14.19
C LYS A 118 24.46 14.84 -15.11
N ASN A 119 25.24 15.45 -15.98
CA ASN A 119 24.73 16.40 -16.96
C ASN A 119 23.67 15.77 -17.87
N LEU A 120 23.84 14.52 -18.28
CA LEU A 120 22.85 13.80 -19.08
C LEU A 120 21.52 13.61 -18.32
N TYR A 121 21.58 13.30 -17.01
CA TYR A 121 20.38 13.16 -16.18
C TYR A 121 19.69 14.51 -15.91
N GLN A 122 20.46 15.58 -15.86
CA GLN A 122 20.02 16.94 -15.61
C GLN A 122 19.66 17.73 -16.88
N ASP A 123 19.86 17.13 -18.08
CA ASP A 123 19.45 17.74 -19.33
C ASP A 123 17.94 17.62 -19.52
N GLY A 124 17.27 18.77 -19.36
CA GLY A 124 15.81 18.85 -19.52
C GLY A 124 15.29 18.60 -20.93
N LYS A 125 16.16 18.58 -21.97
CA LYS A 125 15.73 18.39 -23.36
C LYS A 125 15.72 16.93 -23.78
N SER A 126 16.69 16.13 -23.33
CA SER A 126 16.86 14.74 -23.75
C SER A 126 16.10 13.72 -22.89
N ASN A 127 15.61 14.12 -21.71
CA ASN A 127 15.03 13.21 -20.72
C ASN A 127 13.57 13.55 -20.32
N LEU A 128 12.87 14.41 -21.04
CA LEU A 128 11.55 14.93 -20.68
C LEU A 128 10.48 13.86 -20.48
N SER A 129 10.51 12.79 -21.27
CA SER A 129 9.51 11.72 -21.23
C SER A 129 9.88 10.53 -20.34
N LEU A 130 10.95 10.66 -19.54
CA LEU A 130 11.55 9.51 -18.85
C LEU A 130 11.09 9.34 -17.40
N TYR A 131 10.35 10.30 -16.87
CA TYR A 131 9.89 10.31 -15.50
C TYR A 131 8.44 10.79 -15.42
N ASP A 132 7.63 10.02 -14.72
CA ASP A 132 6.27 10.40 -14.35
C ASP A 132 6.18 10.47 -12.83
N PHE A 133 5.64 11.57 -12.30
CA PHE A 133 5.51 11.74 -10.85
C PHE A 133 4.10 12.12 -10.42
N ASN A 134 3.69 11.56 -9.28
CA ASN A 134 2.72 12.19 -8.41
C ASN A 134 3.46 13.10 -7.43
N VAL A 135 3.04 14.34 -7.28
CA VAL A 135 3.56 15.25 -6.27
C VAL A 135 2.48 15.61 -5.27
N PHE A 136 2.83 15.52 -4.00
CA PHE A 136 1.93 15.77 -2.88
C PHE A 136 2.40 17.02 -2.13
N TYR A 137 1.55 18.03 -2.14
CA TYR A 137 1.79 19.30 -1.45
C TYR A 137 1.00 19.38 -0.15
N ARG A 138 1.67 19.82 0.91
CA ARG A 138 1.07 20.18 2.18
C ARG A 138 1.71 21.46 2.69
N ASP A 139 0.89 22.41 3.13
CA ASP A 139 1.36 23.70 3.62
C ASP A 139 2.44 23.55 4.68
N GLY A 140 3.52 24.35 4.53
CA GLY A 140 4.65 24.34 5.46
C GLY A 140 5.55 23.10 5.41
N GLN A 141 5.34 22.19 4.45
CA GLN A 141 6.17 21.01 4.26
C GLN A 141 6.77 20.97 2.85
N PRO A 142 7.98 20.40 2.69
CA PRO A 142 8.53 20.17 1.35
C PRO A 142 7.63 19.21 0.56
N PRO A 143 7.61 19.33 -0.78
CA PRO A 143 6.84 18.44 -1.63
C PRO A 143 7.36 17.00 -1.55
N ILE A 144 6.47 16.04 -1.74
CA ILE A 144 6.83 14.63 -1.82
C ILE A 144 6.55 14.15 -3.24
N TYR A 145 7.58 13.67 -3.93
CA TYR A 145 7.46 13.09 -5.26
C TYR A 145 7.47 11.57 -5.20
N ILE A 146 6.53 10.97 -5.90
CA ILE A 146 6.40 9.52 -6.03
C ILE A 146 6.41 9.19 -7.52
N GLY A 147 7.38 8.34 -7.94
CA GLY A 147 7.41 7.82 -9.30
C GLY A 147 6.18 6.98 -9.58
N ILE A 148 5.58 7.16 -10.76
CA ILE A 148 4.44 6.37 -11.21
C ILE A 148 4.82 5.55 -12.44
N ASN A 149 4.44 5.61 -13.56
CA ASN A 149 4.56 4.72 -14.70
C ASN A 149 5.99 4.30 -15.08
N ASP A 150 6.86 5.27 -15.37
CA ASP A 150 8.21 5.04 -15.89
C ASP A 150 9.31 5.74 -15.07
N GLY A 151 10.56 5.48 -15.41
CA GLY A 151 11.72 6.11 -14.78
C GLY A 151 12.30 5.38 -13.57
N THR A 152 11.71 4.25 -13.12
CA THR A 152 12.14 3.51 -11.92
C THR A 152 13.65 3.32 -11.82
N HIS A 153 14.27 2.74 -12.85
CA HIS A 153 15.71 2.46 -12.85
C HIS A 153 16.57 3.73 -12.85
N ARG A 154 16.11 4.78 -13.55
CA ARG A 154 16.79 6.07 -13.58
C ARG A 154 16.69 6.81 -12.26
N ILE A 155 15.53 6.75 -11.59
CA ILE A 155 15.37 7.32 -10.26
C ILE A 155 16.31 6.64 -9.27
N ILE A 156 16.38 5.31 -9.28
CA ILE A 156 17.33 4.56 -8.44
C ILE A 156 18.76 5.02 -8.71
N MET A 157 19.15 5.08 -9.99
CA MET A 157 20.49 5.54 -10.38
C MET A 157 20.75 6.98 -9.96
N ALA A 158 19.77 7.89 -10.13
CA ALA A 158 19.91 9.28 -9.72
C ALA A 158 20.21 9.41 -8.23
N LYS A 159 19.53 8.60 -7.40
CA LYS A 159 19.77 8.54 -5.95
C LYS A 159 21.15 8.00 -5.59
N ILE A 160 21.59 6.92 -6.25
CA ILE A 160 22.89 6.29 -6.02
C ILE A 160 24.05 7.20 -6.44
N LEU A 161 23.89 7.88 -7.58
CA LEU A 161 24.93 8.73 -8.15
C LEU A 161 25.00 10.14 -7.51
N GLY A 162 24.13 10.44 -6.55
CA GLY A 162 24.07 11.77 -5.94
C GLY A 162 23.73 12.86 -6.96
N ILE A 163 22.72 12.62 -7.82
CA ILE A 163 22.22 13.61 -8.78
C ILE A 163 21.25 14.53 -8.04
N ASP A 164 21.50 15.83 -8.08
CA ASP A 164 20.74 16.79 -7.28
C ASP A 164 19.31 16.95 -7.76
N TYR A 165 19.10 16.96 -9.08
CA TYR A 165 17.76 17.12 -9.66
C TYR A 165 17.60 16.41 -11.00
N VAL A 166 16.36 16.15 -11.36
CA VAL A 166 15.94 15.63 -12.66
C VAL A 166 14.84 16.51 -13.23
N TYR A 167 14.60 16.41 -14.54
CA TYR A 167 13.48 17.07 -15.19
C TYR A 167 12.40 16.09 -15.61
N THR A 168 11.15 16.53 -15.57
CA THR A 168 9.98 15.80 -16.06
C THR A 168 9.00 16.77 -16.71
N ASP A 169 8.22 16.29 -17.65
CA ASP A 169 7.10 17.00 -18.27
C ASP A 169 5.74 16.41 -17.90
N ASN A 170 5.71 15.45 -16.97
CA ASN A 170 4.48 14.79 -16.54
C ASN A 170 4.39 14.68 -15.02
N VAL A 171 3.70 15.66 -14.41
CA VAL A 171 3.50 15.69 -12.95
C VAL A 171 2.01 15.79 -12.64
N GLN A 172 1.49 14.79 -11.93
CA GLN A 172 0.15 14.85 -11.35
C GLN A 172 0.23 15.50 -9.97
N VAL A 173 -0.47 16.60 -9.79
CA VAL A 173 -0.42 17.42 -8.58
C VAL A 173 -1.58 17.07 -7.66
N TYR A 174 -1.26 16.81 -6.40
CA TYR A 174 -2.21 16.52 -5.33
C TYR A 174 -1.99 17.47 -4.16
N GLU A 175 -3.06 18.00 -3.59
CA GLU A 175 -3.03 18.85 -2.41
C GLU A 175 -3.67 18.18 -1.20
N TYR A 176 -3.07 18.40 -0.04
CA TYR A 176 -3.55 17.84 1.22
C TYR A 176 -4.93 18.40 1.57
N ASN A 177 -5.87 17.49 1.84
CA ASN A 177 -7.19 17.82 2.35
C ASN A 177 -7.31 17.38 3.81
N LYS A 178 -7.22 18.34 4.74
CA LYS A 178 -7.30 18.08 6.18
C LYS A 178 -8.62 17.38 6.57
N PHE A 179 -9.74 17.87 6.05
CA PHE A 179 -11.04 17.29 6.38
C PHE A 179 -11.15 15.83 5.92
N LYS A 180 -10.75 15.54 4.68
CA LYS A 180 -10.70 14.17 4.15
C LYS A 180 -9.78 13.27 4.96
N HIS A 181 -8.62 13.80 5.40
CA HIS A 181 -7.69 13.06 6.25
C HIS A 181 -8.28 12.73 7.63
N ASP A 182 -9.01 13.66 8.24
CA ASP A 182 -9.63 13.43 9.55
C ASP A 182 -10.71 12.35 9.43
N VAL A 183 -11.57 12.39 8.41
CA VAL A 183 -12.56 11.33 8.15
C VAL A 183 -11.90 9.99 7.82
N PHE A 184 -10.81 9.98 7.06
CA PHE A 184 -10.03 8.77 6.78
C PHE A 184 -9.45 8.14 8.07
N LYS A 185 -8.97 8.95 9.01
CA LYS A 185 -8.52 8.47 10.33
C LYS A 185 -9.65 7.87 11.15
N GLU A 186 -10.82 8.50 11.13
CA GLU A 186 -12.03 7.97 11.80
C GLU A 186 -12.39 6.60 11.20
N MET A 187 -12.35 6.45 9.89
CA MET A 187 -12.58 5.18 9.21
C MET A 187 -11.57 4.11 9.66
N LYS A 188 -10.26 4.44 9.68
CA LYS A 188 -9.22 3.49 10.18
C LYS A 188 -9.47 3.10 11.64
N LYS A 189 -9.94 4.03 12.47
CA LYS A 189 -10.31 3.73 13.87
C LYS A 189 -11.52 2.81 13.95
N ALA A 190 -12.54 3.04 13.13
CA ALA A 190 -13.73 2.17 13.08
C ALA A 190 -13.36 0.74 12.61
N ILE A 191 -12.53 0.62 11.59
CA ILE A 191 -11.99 -0.68 11.13
C ILE A 191 -11.25 -1.39 12.27
N LYS A 192 -10.40 -0.67 12.99
CA LYS A 192 -9.66 -1.26 14.11
C LYS A 192 -10.61 -1.77 15.20
N VAL A 193 -11.58 -0.96 15.64
CA VAL A 193 -12.57 -1.34 16.64
C VAL A 193 -13.36 -2.58 16.20
N PHE A 194 -13.75 -2.64 14.94
CA PHE A 194 -14.45 -3.79 14.37
C PHE A 194 -13.58 -5.06 14.37
N LYS A 195 -12.33 -4.95 13.94
CA LYS A 195 -11.37 -6.07 13.97
C LYS A 195 -11.07 -6.53 15.40
N ASP A 196 -10.90 -5.60 16.33
CA ASP A 196 -10.66 -5.93 17.74
C ASP A 196 -11.85 -6.70 18.34
N PHE A 197 -13.08 -6.32 18.00
CA PHE A 197 -14.28 -7.07 18.37
C PHE A 197 -14.26 -8.50 17.78
N LEU A 198 -14.00 -8.65 16.48
CA LEU A 198 -13.96 -9.98 15.83
C LEU A 198 -12.89 -10.90 16.45
N ASN A 199 -11.74 -10.32 16.84
CA ASN A 199 -10.68 -11.09 17.49
C ASN A 199 -11.07 -11.60 18.89
N GLN A 200 -11.97 -10.88 19.58
CA GLN A 200 -12.43 -11.22 20.94
C GLN A 200 -13.73 -12.04 20.94
N SER A 201 -14.51 -11.97 19.85
CA SER A 201 -15.80 -12.63 19.76
C SER A 201 -15.66 -14.17 19.80
N GLU A 202 -16.60 -14.83 20.44
CA GLU A 202 -16.72 -16.31 20.44
C GLU A 202 -17.47 -16.81 19.20
N VAL A 203 -18.39 -16.00 18.68
CA VAL A 203 -19.30 -16.31 17.58
C VAL A 203 -18.72 -15.91 16.25
N PHE A 204 -18.14 -14.71 16.17
CA PHE A 204 -17.60 -14.15 14.93
C PHE A 204 -16.08 -14.17 14.95
N LYS A 205 -15.48 -14.71 13.90
CA LYS A 205 -14.02 -14.79 13.78
C LYS A 205 -13.55 -14.07 12.53
N LEU A 206 -12.42 -13.39 12.66
CA LEU A 206 -11.72 -12.81 11.51
C LEU A 206 -11.05 -13.96 10.73
N SER A 207 -11.39 -14.09 9.45
CA SER A 207 -10.71 -15.05 8.58
C SER A 207 -9.28 -14.61 8.25
N ALA A 208 -8.39 -15.57 8.02
CA ALA A 208 -6.95 -15.34 7.86
C ALA A 208 -6.54 -14.64 6.54
N ASP A 209 -7.48 -14.28 5.67
CA ASP A 209 -7.15 -13.58 4.42
C ASP A 209 -6.93 -12.08 4.67
N SER A 210 -5.69 -11.63 4.53
CA SER A 210 -5.20 -10.33 5.01
C SER A 210 -5.68 -9.11 4.23
N THR A 211 -6.29 -9.29 3.06
CA THR A 211 -6.70 -8.19 2.17
C THR A 211 -8.13 -7.74 2.40
N HIS A 212 -8.97 -8.62 2.94
CA HIS A 212 -10.40 -8.38 3.14
C HIS A 212 -10.80 -8.70 4.59
N ILE A 213 -11.78 -7.99 5.13
CA ILE A 213 -12.39 -8.41 6.40
C ILE A 213 -13.39 -9.51 6.06
N LYS A 214 -12.96 -10.76 6.25
CA LYS A 214 -13.84 -11.93 6.19
C LYS A 214 -14.27 -12.26 7.60
N VAL A 215 -15.54 -12.53 7.78
CA VAL A 215 -16.11 -12.89 9.07
C VAL A 215 -16.67 -14.31 8.98
N ASP A 216 -16.05 -15.23 9.71
CA ASP A 216 -16.55 -16.59 9.86
C ASP A 216 -17.47 -16.66 11.08
N VAL A 217 -18.61 -17.31 10.95
CA VAL A 217 -19.55 -17.51 12.04
C VAL A 217 -19.35 -18.88 12.63
N ASN A 218 -18.91 -18.94 13.89
CA ASN A 218 -18.75 -20.17 14.68
C ASN A 218 -19.95 -20.34 15.61
N ILE A 219 -20.83 -21.27 15.27
CA ILE A 219 -21.91 -21.69 16.17
C ILE A 219 -21.78 -23.22 16.37
N ASN A 220 -21.72 -23.67 17.63
CA ASN A 220 -21.70 -25.08 18.01
C ASN A 220 -20.52 -25.91 17.49
N SER A 221 -19.32 -25.36 17.42
CA SER A 221 -18.12 -26.03 16.88
C SER A 221 -18.25 -26.43 15.40
N TYR A 222 -19.31 -26.06 14.72
CA TYR A 222 -19.42 -26.16 13.29
C TYR A 222 -18.98 -24.82 12.69
N THR A 223 -17.85 -24.87 11.99
CA THR A 223 -17.47 -23.76 11.10
C THR A 223 -18.50 -23.76 9.98
N CYS A 224 -19.47 -22.85 10.04
CA CYS A 224 -20.31 -22.60 8.88
C CYS A 224 -19.39 -21.93 7.86
N ILE A 225 -18.99 -22.70 6.83
CA ILE A 225 -18.09 -22.24 5.76
C ILE A 225 -18.90 -21.41 4.74
N ASP A 226 -19.82 -20.61 5.19
CA ASP A 226 -20.41 -19.59 4.35
C ASP A 226 -19.69 -18.29 4.68
N GLN A 227 -18.65 -18.06 3.90
CA GLN A 227 -17.78 -16.91 4.03
C GLN A 227 -18.57 -15.64 3.82
N PHE A 228 -18.77 -14.90 4.88
CA PHE A 228 -19.25 -13.54 4.81
C PHE A 228 -18.16 -12.67 4.23
N PHE A 229 -18.18 -12.51 2.93
CA PHE A 229 -17.29 -11.61 2.21
C PHE A 229 -17.82 -10.18 2.33
N TYR A 230 -17.43 -9.47 3.36
CA TYR A 230 -17.33 -8.04 3.25
C TYR A 230 -15.94 -7.73 2.72
N ASP A 231 -15.88 -7.48 1.43
CA ASP A 231 -14.70 -6.92 0.79
C ASP A 231 -14.55 -5.48 1.28
N VAL A 232 -13.86 -5.35 2.37
CA VAL A 232 -13.52 -4.10 3.01
C VAL A 232 -12.16 -3.65 2.51
N SER A 233 -11.90 -3.90 1.23
CA SER A 233 -10.74 -3.31 0.61
C SER A 233 -10.98 -1.82 0.41
N PRO A 234 -10.20 -0.95 1.05
CA PRO A 234 -10.19 0.48 0.74
C PRO A 234 -9.83 0.77 -0.72
N LEU A 235 -9.40 -0.25 -1.47
CA LEU A 235 -8.97 -0.13 -2.87
C LEU A 235 -10.13 0.07 -3.83
N ASP A 236 -11.34 -0.40 -3.51
CA ASP A 236 -12.52 -0.30 -4.38
C ASP A 236 -13.42 0.91 -4.05
N PHE A 237 -13.12 1.62 -2.96
CA PHE A 237 -13.84 2.84 -2.64
C PHE A 237 -13.41 3.98 -3.54
N ASN A 238 -14.38 4.75 -4.03
CA ASN A 238 -14.13 6.13 -4.40
C ASN A 238 -13.46 6.80 -3.19
N LYS A 239 -12.19 7.19 -3.32
CA LYS A 239 -11.39 7.77 -2.23
C LYS A 239 -11.88 9.17 -1.88
N ASN A 240 -13.15 9.29 -1.47
CA ASN A 240 -13.83 10.52 -1.11
C ASN A 240 -14.42 10.45 0.30
N VAL A 241 -14.77 11.59 0.84
CA VAL A 241 -15.30 11.74 2.20
C VAL A 241 -16.61 10.99 2.40
N GLU A 242 -17.47 10.97 1.37
CA GLU A 242 -18.80 10.40 1.41
C GLU A 242 -18.72 8.88 1.56
N SER A 243 -17.93 8.22 0.72
CA SER A 243 -17.67 6.78 0.80
C SER A 243 -17.04 6.38 2.15
N TYR A 244 -16.13 7.20 2.71
CA TYR A 244 -15.56 6.92 4.02
C TYR A 244 -16.58 7.01 5.14
N ARG A 245 -17.50 7.99 5.11
CA ARG A 245 -18.59 8.13 6.08
C ARG A 245 -19.60 7.01 6.00
N GLU A 246 -20.01 6.63 4.78
CA GLU A 246 -20.89 5.48 4.56
C GLU A 246 -20.28 4.21 5.12
N TYR A 247 -18.98 4.02 4.91
CA TYR A 247 -18.28 2.86 5.43
C TYR A 247 -18.15 2.87 6.96
N ILE A 248 -17.88 4.01 7.58
CA ILE A 248 -17.89 4.17 9.04
C ILE A 248 -19.27 3.79 9.60
N TYR A 249 -20.34 4.34 9.00
CA TYR A 249 -21.71 4.02 9.41
C TYR A 249 -21.98 2.53 9.32
N PHE A 250 -21.60 1.91 8.23
CA PHE A 250 -21.73 0.49 7.99
C PHE A 250 -20.99 -0.36 9.05
N LEU A 251 -19.73 -0.06 9.33
CA LEU A 251 -18.98 -0.76 10.38
C LEU A 251 -19.62 -0.63 11.77
N HIS A 252 -20.10 0.54 12.12
CA HIS A 252 -20.82 0.74 13.39
C HIS A 252 -22.13 -0.04 13.46
N PHE A 253 -22.88 -0.05 12.36
CA PHE A 253 -24.11 -0.83 12.26
C PHE A 253 -23.84 -2.32 12.47
N TYR A 254 -22.89 -2.90 11.73
CA TYR A 254 -22.56 -4.32 11.88
C TYR A 254 -21.95 -4.66 13.22
N LEU A 255 -21.12 -3.79 13.77
CA LEU A 255 -20.58 -3.99 15.12
C LEU A 255 -21.70 -4.07 16.16
N LYS A 256 -22.72 -3.21 16.03
CA LYS A 256 -23.89 -3.26 16.90
C LYS A 256 -24.64 -4.57 16.75
N VAL A 257 -24.99 -4.95 15.51
CA VAL A 257 -25.71 -6.20 15.23
C VAL A 257 -24.93 -7.41 15.72
N PHE A 258 -23.63 -7.49 15.48
CA PHE A 258 -22.80 -8.63 15.91
C PHE A 258 -22.72 -8.73 17.45
N LYS A 259 -22.62 -7.59 18.14
CA LYS A 259 -22.67 -7.57 19.62
C LYS A 259 -24.00 -8.09 20.14
N GLU A 260 -25.11 -7.64 19.57
CA GLU A 260 -26.45 -8.09 19.98
C GLU A 260 -26.63 -9.59 19.73
N VAL A 261 -26.13 -10.13 18.63
CA VAL A 261 -26.15 -11.57 18.35
C VAL A 261 -25.26 -12.34 19.33
N GLU A 262 -24.07 -11.85 19.61
CA GLU A 262 -23.16 -12.50 20.57
C GLU A 262 -23.73 -12.49 21.99
N ASP A 263 -24.29 -11.37 22.41
CA ASP A 263 -24.94 -11.24 23.72
C ASP A 263 -26.15 -12.21 23.82
N ALA A 264 -26.97 -12.32 22.78
CA ALA A 264 -28.06 -13.28 22.72
C ALA A 264 -27.55 -14.73 22.81
N TYR A 265 -26.46 -15.05 22.10
CA TYR A 265 -25.83 -16.37 22.14
C TYR A 265 -25.25 -16.70 23.52
N LYS A 266 -24.58 -15.75 24.18
CA LYS A 266 -24.00 -15.93 25.51
C LYS A 266 -25.07 -16.05 26.61
N ASN A 267 -26.16 -15.30 26.49
CA ASN A 267 -27.24 -15.27 27.46
C ASN A 267 -28.30 -16.35 27.20
N SER A 268 -28.29 -17.02 26.04
CA SER A 268 -29.15 -18.16 25.79
C SER A 268 -28.71 -19.33 26.66
N PHE A 269 -29.66 -20.02 27.31
CA PHE A 269 -29.41 -21.24 28.07
C PHE A 269 -28.56 -22.20 27.22
N ASN A 270 -27.68 -22.97 27.86
CA ASN A 270 -26.75 -23.92 27.23
C ASN A 270 -27.35 -24.84 26.14
N VAL A 271 -28.67 -25.02 26.16
CA VAL A 271 -29.41 -25.81 25.17
C VAL A 271 -29.26 -25.26 23.75
N TYR A 272 -29.28 -23.92 23.57
CA TYR A 272 -29.19 -23.29 22.23
C TYR A 272 -27.81 -23.47 21.58
N LYS A 273 -26.77 -23.62 22.40
CA LYS A 273 -25.41 -23.84 21.91
C LYS A 273 -25.22 -25.19 21.19
N HIS A 274 -26.15 -26.14 21.41
CA HIS A 274 -26.11 -27.48 20.86
C HIS A 274 -27.17 -27.74 19.75
N LEU A 275 -27.97 -26.72 19.42
CA LEU A 275 -29.00 -26.89 18.40
C LEU A 275 -28.43 -26.69 16.97
N PRO A 276 -28.89 -27.49 16.01
CA PRO A 276 -28.57 -27.25 14.59
C PRO A 276 -29.01 -25.86 14.15
N LEU A 277 -28.23 -25.20 13.32
CA LEU A 277 -28.46 -23.81 12.87
C LEU A 277 -29.90 -23.59 12.38
N ARG A 278 -30.47 -24.50 11.58
CA ARG A 278 -31.87 -24.43 11.07
C ARG A 278 -32.92 -24.47 12.19
N LEU A 279 -32.65 -25.20 13.25
CA LEU A 279 -33.56 -25.26 14.38
C LEU A 279 -33.46 -23.99 15.23
N LEU A 280 -32.26 -23.44 15.37
CA LEU A 280 -31.99 -22.15 16.00
C LEU A 280 -32.72 -21.03 15.24
N GLU A 281 -32.66 -21.04 13.93
CA GLU A 281 -33.37 -20.11 13.04
C GLU A 281 -34.87 -20.18 13.25
N PHE A 282 -35.45 -21.38 13.23
CA PHE A 282 -36.86 -21.60 13.48
C PHE A 282 -37.30 -21.14 14.88
N MET A 283 -36.49 -21.36 15.89
CA MET A 283 -36.78 -20.94 17.27
C MET A 283 -36.66 -19.42 17.44
N LEU A 284 -35.73 -18.79 16.76
CA LEU A 284 -35.60 -17.34 16.73
C LEU A 284 -36.79 -16.69 15.99
N ASP A 285 -37.30 -17.32 14.94
CA ASP A 285 -38.51 -16.91 14.23
C ASP A 285 -39.76 -16.95 15.11
N SER A 286 -39.84 -17.94 15.98
CA SER A 286 -40.97 -18.20 16.85
C SER A 286 -40.88 -17.45 18.19
N SER A 287 -39.80 -16.72 18.44
CA SER A 287 -39.53 -16.08 19.73
C SER A 287 -40.39 -14.82 19.92
N SER A 288 -41.04 -14.73 21.07
CA SER A 288 -41.74 -13.53 21.50
C SER A 288 -40.82 -12.44 22.08
N ASN A 289 -39.51 -12.69 22.14
CA ASN A 289 -38.53 -11.76 22.67
C ASN A 289 -38.24 -10.65 21.68
N PHE A 290 -38.59 -9.41 22.02
CA PHE A 290 -38.41 -8.22 21.16
C PHE A 290 -36.98 -7.99 20.71
N HIS A 291 -35.98 -8.31 21.54
CA HIS A 291 -34.56 -8.22 21.16
C HIS A 291 -34.20 -9.26 20.09
N LEU A 292 -34.69 -10.47 20.23
CA LEU A 292 -34.48 -11.53 19.26
C LEU A 292 -35.22 -11.26 17.94
N GLN A 293 -36.41 -10.68 17.99
CA GLN A 293 -37.14 -10.25 16.77
C GLN A 293 -36.43 -9.09 16.03
N ASN A 294 -35.84 -8.15 16.76
CA ASN A 294 -35.04 -7.08 16.15
C ASN A 294 -33.75 -7.62 15.52
N ILE A 295 -33.06 -8.51 16.21
CA ILE A 295 -31.90 -9.22 15.66
C ILE A 295 -32.33 -9.99 14.42
N TYR A 296 -33.51 -10.61 14.41
CA TYR A 296 -34.02 -11.40 13.30
C TYR A 296 -34.40 -10.52 12.10
N LYS A 297 -35.04 -9.39 12.32
CA LYS A 297 -35.38 -8.45 11.23
C LYS A 297 -34.12 -7.92 10.50
N HIS A 298 -33.10 -7.62 11.26
CA HIS A 298 -31.78 -7.27 10.73
C HIS A 298 -31.01 -8.50 10.25
N LYS A 299 -31.22 -9.68 10.88
CA LYS A 299 -30.65 -10.96 10.50
C LYS A 299 -31.21 -11.44 9.15
N SER A 300 -32.47 -11.23 8.82
CA SER A 300 -33.02 -11.63 7.53
C SER A 300 -32.38 -10.86 6.38
N GLU A 301 -32.05 -9.58 6.54
CA GLU A 301 -31.25 -8.81 5.60
C GLU A 301 -29.78 -9.25 5.65
N PHE A 302 -29.24 -9.45 6.83
CA PHE A 302 -27.91 -9.97 7.05
C PHE A 302 -27.74 -11.37 6.45
N LEU A 303 -28.62 -12.32 6.72
CA LEU A 303 -28.59 -13.67 6.17
C LEU A 303 -28.92 -13.73 4.69
N ARG A 304 -29.76 -12.82 4.16
CA ARG A 304 -29.95 -12.70 2.72
C ARG A 304 -28.69 -12.25 2.00
N HIS A 305 -27.89 -11.39 2.60
CA HIS A 305 -26.60 -10.99 2.06
C HIS A 305 -25.48 -12.00 2.35
N VAL A 306 -25.67 -12.90 3.33
CA VAL A 306 -24.71 -13.96 3.68
C VAL A 306 -24.92 -15.24 2.87
N PHE A 307 -26.16 -15.56 2.53
CA PHE A 307 -26.53 -16.86 1.94
C PHE A 307 -27.07 -16.76 0.51
N TYR A 308 -27.15 -15.57 -0.08
CA TYR A 308 -27.54 -15.29 -1.46
C TYR A 308 -26.63 -14.27 -2.14
#